data_9ead431319a4544aeae11bcab0f5f2df
#
_entry.id   9ead431319a4544aeae11bcab0f5f2df
#
_cell.length_a   1.000
_cell.length_b   1.000
_cell.length_c   1.000
_cell.angle_alpha   90.00
_cell.angle_beta   90.00
_cell.angle_gamma   90.00
#
_symmetry.space_group_name_H-M   'P 1'
#
loop_
_entity.id
_entity.type
_entity.pdbx_description
1 polymer ?
#
loop_
_entity_poly.entity_id
_entity_poly.type
_entity_poly.pdbx_seq_one_letter_code
_entity_poly.pdbx_strand_id
1 'polypeptide(L)'
;MKYYTYVLKSVKNNNIYVGSTQNIEKRVDSHNAGKVKATQFYKPWKLLDYEAHNSKNEAILREKFLKTHQQKEMLKKKFGLVAKW
;
A
#
# COMPACT_ATOMS: atom_id res chain seq x y z
N MET A 1 16.27 13.55 -2.63
CA MET A 1 15.58 12.64 -1.74
C MET A 1 14.35 12.08 -2.43
N LYS A 2 14.13 10.79 -2.38
CA LYS A 2 12.98 10.17 -3.05
C LYS A 2 11.81 9.99 -2.09
N TYR A 3 10.63 10.08 -2.64
CA TYR A 3 9.38 9.73 -1.97
C TYR A 3 8.75 8.57 -2.72
N TYR A 4 8.03 7.73 -2.01
CA TYR A 4 7.48 6.50 -2.59
C TYR A 4 5.99 6.40 -2.32
N THR A 5 5.26 5.91 -3.32
CA THR A 5 3.92 5.38 -3.12
C THR A 5 4.05 3.87 -3.09
N TYR A 6 3.47 3.23 -2.09
CA TYR A 6 3.62 1.79 -1.91
C TYR A 6 2.28 1.10 -1.77
N VAL A 7 2.24 -0.17 -2.12
CA VAL A 7 1.04 -1.00 -2.05
C VAL A 7 1.36 -2.21 -1.18
N LEU A 8 0.56 -2.40 -0.13
CA LEU A 8 0.66 -3.52 0.78
C LEU A 8 -0.53 -4.43 0.64
N LYS A 9 -0.31 -5.72 0.91
CA LYS A 9 -1.37 -6.72 0.99
C LYS A 9 -1.40 -7.30 2.39
N SER A 10 -2.60 -7.43 2.97
CA SER A 10 -2.77 -8.15 4.23
C SER A 10 -2.69 -9.65 3.96
N VAL A 11 -1.83 -10.34 4.70
CA VAL A 11 -1.76 -11.80 4.64
C VAL A 11 -3.02 -12.42 5.26
N LYS A 12 -3.66 -11.68 6.18
CA LYS A 12 -4.82 -12.16 6.91
C LYS A 12 -6.10 -12.19 6.08
N ASN A 13 -6.33 -11.16 5.24
CA ASN A 13 -7.61 -11.06 4.53
C ASN A 13 -7.50 -10.57 3.08
N ASN A 14 -6.29 -10.49 2.53
CA ASN A 14 -6.03 -10.03 1.15
C ASN A 14 -6.45 -8.59 0.85
N ASN A 15 -6.73 -7.80 1.87
CA ASN A 15 -6.99 -6.38 1.66
C ASN A 15 -5.74 -5.66 1.21
N ILE A 16 -5.93 -4.58 0.45
CA ILE A 16 -4.86 -3.75 -0.05
C ILE A 16 -4.85 -2.43 0.71
N TYR A 17 -3.66 -1.97 1.06
CA TYR A 17 -3.43 -0.65 1.64
C TYR A 17 -2.43 0.10 0.77
N VAL A 18 -2.74 1.35 0.45
CA VAL A 18 -1.86 2.23 -0.32
C VAL A 18 -1.44 3.39 0.56
N GLY A 19 -0.15 3.70 0.56
CA GLY A 19 0.37 4.82 1.34
C GLY A 19 1.55 5.47 0.65
N SER A 20 2.11 6.51 1.29
CA SER A 20 3.32 7.16 0.81
C SER A 20 4.32 7.32 1.95
N THR A 21 5.62 7.29 1.62
CA THR A 21 6.67 7.35 2.62
C THR A 21 8.00 7.73 1.96
N GLN A 22 8.93 8.21 2.76
CA GLN A 22 10.33 8.38 2.34
C GLN A 22 11.14 7.10 2.52
N ASN A 23 10.71 6.20 3.39
CA ASN A 23 11.46 4.99 3.71
C ASN A 23 10.50 3.81 3.79
N ILE A 24 10.47 3.02 2.71
CA ILE A 24 9.55 1.88 2.59
C ILE A 24 9.80 0.85 3.68
N GLU A 25 11.05 0.49 3.92
CA GLU A 25 11.40 -0.53 4.90
C GLU A 25 10.88 -0.19 6.30
N LYS A 26 11.18 1.02 6.76
CA LYS A 26 10.71 1.49 8.07
C LYS A 26 9.19 1.54 8.13
N ARG A 27 8.55 1.96 7.05
CA ARG A 27 7.10 2.10 7.03
C ARG A 27 6.41 0.74 7.07
N VAL A 28 6.92 -0.24 6.32
CA VAL A 28 6.40 -1.60 6.37
C VAL A 28 6.57 -2.20 7.77
N ASP A 29 7.73 -1.96 8.38
CA ASP A 29 7.98 -2.42 9.76
C ASP A 29 6.98 -1.79 10.72
N SER A 30 6.64 -0.51 10.55
CA SER A 30 5.65 0.17 11.39
C SER A 30 4.26 -0.44 11.23
N HIS A 31 3.87 -0.76 10.01
CA HIS A 31 2.59 -1.44 9.77
C HIS A 31 2.56 -2.79 10.48
N ASN A 32 3.62 -3.56 10.38
CA ASN A 32 3.68 -4.90 10.96
C ASN A 32 3.88 -4.89 12.49
N ALA A 33 4.36 -3.78 13.03
CA ALA A 33 4.44 -3.60 14.48
C ALA A 33 3.13 -3.13 15.10
N GLY A 34 2.10 -2.88 14.26
CA GLY A 34 0.80 -2.42 14.74
C GLY A 34 0.78 -0.95 15.10
N LYS A 35 1.74 -0.17 14.63
CA LYS A 35 1.85 1.27 14.95
C LYS A 35 0.98 2.15 14.08
N VAL A 36 0.46 1.63 12.97
CA VAL A 36 -0.39 2.36 12.05
C VAL A 36 -1.83 1.96 12.30
N LYS A 37 -2.63 2.91 12.76
CA LYS A 37 -3.99 2.65 13.21
C LYS A 37 -4.87 1.98 12.15
N ALA A 38 -4.74 2.41 10.90
CA ALA A 38 -5.55 1.91 9.80
C ALA A 38 -5.26 0.45 9.45
N THR A 39 -4.10 -0.08 9.83
CA THR A 39 -3.65 -1.40 9.39
C THR A 39 -3.38 -2.37 10.53
N GLN A 40 -3.48 -1.93 11.77
CA GLN A 40 -3.01 -2.70 12.92
C GLN A 40 -3.73 -4.03 13.12
N PHE A 41 -4.99 -4.15 12.72
CA PHE A 41 -5.79 -5.36 12.95
C PHE A 41 -5.67 -6.39 11.82
N TYR A 42 -5.00 -6.04 10.72
CA TYR A 42 -4.92 -6.89 9.53
C TYR A 42 -3.49 -7.27 9.18
N LYS A 43 -2.57 -7.08 10.11
CA LYS A 43 -1.18 -7.51 9.94
C LYS A 43 -1.08 -9.03 9.99
N PRO A 44 -0.03 -9.63 9.39
CA PRO A 44 1.10 -8.96 8.76
C PRO A 44 0.78 -8.46 7.37
N TRP A 45 1.49 -7.41 6.97
CA TRP A 45 1.37 -6.80 5.65
C TRP A 45 2.60 -7.12 4.82
N LYS A 46 2.37 -7.38 3.56
CA LYS A 46 3.42 -7.71 2.60
C LYS A 46 3.48 -6.64 1.52
N LEU A 47 4.68 -6.20 1.19
CA LEU A 47 4.86 -5.22 0.12
C LEU A 47 4.64 -5.89 -1.23
N LEU A 48 3.70 -5.36 -2.01
CA LEU A 48 3.43 -5.86 -3.36
C LEU A 48 4.17 -5.05 -4.42
N ASP A 49 4.20 -3.72 -4.26
CA ASP A 49 4.74 -2.86 -5.29
C ASP A 49 5.03 -1.49 -4.70
N TYR A 50 5.87 -0.71 -5.37
CA TYR A 50 6.09 0.68 -5.01
C TYR A 50 6.53 1.47 -6.24
N GLU A 51 6.34 2.78 -6.16
CA GLU A 51 6.74 3.73 -7.20
C GLU A 51 7.57 4.83 -6.55
N ALA A 52 8.66 5.21 -7.19
CA ALA A 52 9.50 6.30 -6.70
C ALA A 52 9.08 7.61 -7.37
N HIS A 53 9.05 8.68 -6.59
CA HIS A 53 8.70 10.02 -7.06
C HIS A 53 9.77 11.01 -6.63
N ASN A 54 9.86 12.11 -7.36
CA ASN A 54 10.86 13.14 -7.07
C ASN A 54 10.41 14.13 -5.99
N SER A 55 9.12 14.14 -5.66
CA SER A 55 8.61 15.05 -4.64
C SER A 55 7.55 14.37 -3.79
N LYS A 56 7.35 14.92 -2.60
CA LYS A 56 6.31 14.49 -1.68
C LYS A 56 4.92 14.66 -2.28
N ASN A 57 4.70 15.77 -2.97
CA ASN A 57 3.39 16.04 -3.59
C ASN A 57 3.04 15.01 -4.64
N GLU A 58 4.00 14.61 -5.47
CA GLU A 58 3.76 13.56 -6.46
C GLU A 58 3.36 12.25 -5.80
N ALA A 59 4.06 11.87 -4.74
CA ALA A 59 3.76 10.63 -4.03
C ALA A 59 2.36 10.67 -3.41
N ILE A 60 1.98 11.79 -2.81
CA ILE A 60 0.67 11.96 -2.18
C ILE A 60 -0.44 11.94 -3.22
N LEU A 61 -0.25 12.61 -4.35
CA LEU A 61 -1.24 12.61 -5.44
C LEU A 61 -1.45 11.21 -6.00
N ARG A 62 -0.36 10.47 -6.17
CA ARG A 62 -0.44 9.09 -6.64
C ARG A 62 -1.15 8.19 -5.63
N GLU A 63 -0.85 8.39 -4.35
CA GLU A 63 -1.52 7.66 -3.27
C GLU A 63 -3.03 7.88 -3.32
N LYS A 64 -3.47 9.13 -3.44
CA LYS A 64 -4.89 9.46 -3.51
C LYS A 64 -5.55 8.82 -4.71
N PHE A 65 -4.89 8.86 -5.87
CA PHE A 65 -5.39 8.23 -7.07
C PHE A 65 -5.57 6.71 -6.89
N LEU A 66 -4.56 6.04 -6.35
CA LEU A 66 -4.59 4.60 -6.18
C LEU A 66 -5.57 4.15 -5.09
N LYS A 67 -5.98 5.06 -4.20
CA LYS A 67 -6.97 4.76 -3.16
C LYS A 67 -8.41 4.80 -3.66
N THR A 68 -8.66 5.25 -4.87
CA THR A 68 -10.02 5.23 -5.41
C THR A 68 -10.47 3.78 -5.59
N HIS A 69 -11.79 3.58 -5.50
CA HIS A 69 -12.36 2.23 -5.60
C HIS A 69 -11.94 1.53 -6.90
N GLN A 70 -12.02 2.25 -8.02
CA GLN A 70 -11.68 1.71 -9.33
C GLN A 70 -10.23 1.24 -9.37
N GLN A 71 -9.29 2.04 -8.86
CA GLN A 71 -7.89 1.70 -8.89
C GLN A 71 -7.56 0.55 -7.93
N LYS A 72 -8.21 0.48 -6.79
CA LYS A 72 -8.05 -0.64 -5.88
C LYS A 72 -8.50 -1.95 -6.50
N GLU A 73 -9.62 -1.93 -7.23
CA GLU A 73 -10.08 -3.13 -7.94
C GLU A 73 -9.07 -3.55 -9.01
N MET A 74 -8.49 -2.60 -9.72
CA MET A 74 -7.45 -2.89 -10.72
C MET A 74 -6.20 -3.49 -10.09
N LEU A 75 -5.79 -2.97 -8.91
CA LEU A 75 -4.66 -3.51 -8.18
C LEU A 75 -4.92 -4.95 -7.73
N LYS A 76 -6.12 -5.23 -7.24
CA LYS A 76 -6.49 -6.58 -6.86
C LYS A 76 -6.41 -7.55 -8.03
N LYS A 77 -6.88 -7.13 -9.20
CA LYS A 77 -6.79 -7.94 -10.41
C LYS A 77 -5.34 -8.17 -10.83
N LYS A 78 -4.54 -7.10 -10.79
CA LYS A 78 -3.14 -7.16 -11.19
C LYS A 78 -2.36 -8.18 -10.35
N PHE A 79 -2.65 -8.25 -9.05
CA PHE A 79 -1.93 -9.13 -8.13
C PHE A 79 -2.67 -10.43 -7.81
N GLY A 80 -3.75 -10.72 -8.55
CA GLY A 80 -4.48 -11.97 -8.40
C GLY A 80 -5.23 -12.12 -7.09
N LEU A 81 -5.68 -11.02 -6.49
CA LEU A 81 -6.35 -11.01 -5.20
C LEU A 81 -7.87 -11.01 -5.32
N VAL A 82 -8.40 -11.12 -6.54
CA VAL A 82 -9.84 -11.19 -6.77
C VAL A 82 -10.27 -12.64 -6.68
N ALA A 83 -11.38 -12.87 -6.00
CA ALA A 83 -11.95 -14.21 -5.91
C ALA A 83 -12.32 -14.73 -7.31
N LYS A 84 -12.08 -15.99 -7.54
CA LYS A 84 -12.41 -16.67 -8.80
C LYS A 84 -13.53 -17.63 -8.55
N TRP A 85 -14.55 -17.52 -9.37
CA TRP A 85 -15.72 -18.41 -9.31
C TRP A 85 -15.75 -19.34 -10.48
#